data_d48f5c9eb9ed58e3b6681471255093f8
#
_entry.id   d48f5c9eb9ed58e3b6681471255093f8
#
_cell.length_a   1.000
_cell.length_b   1.000
_cell.length_c   1.000
_cell.angle_alpha   90.00
_cell.angle_beta   90.00
_cell.angle_gamma   90.00
#
_symmetry.space_group_name_H-M   'P 1'
#
loop_
_entity.id
_entity.type
_entity.pdbx_description
1 polymer ?
#
loop_
_entity_poly.entity_id
_entity_poly.type
_entity_poly.pdbx_seq_one_letter_code
_entity_poly.pdbx_strand_id
1 'polypeptide(L)'
;LTLDYTRYMLFLISAFIICIIPGPDMLYILANSLRGGIKAGVISAFGMTLGMLTYTVLVSTGLAASFLMSKKLFNAIQIIGGLYLLWIAYNTFRDTSIIENISIKSSIPLPMVFKQAAITNLLNPKVALFYIAFLPQFTNSKLGNMTFQLLILGFSFLLLGLIVDCIVGILSGNLSALLIKNTFIKKYLNKLSAIIYTLLAIRLFFTF
;
A
#
# COMPACT_ATOMS: atom_id res chain seq x y z
N LEU A 1 28.20 -2.40 -16.32
CA LEU A 1 27.17 -2.17 -15.29
C LEU A 1 26.14 -1.19 -15.85
N THR A 2 24.88 -1.61 -15.90
CA THR A 2 23.77 -0.83 -16.48
C THR A 2 23.17 0.18 -15.49
N LEU A 3 23.70 0.28 -14.28
CA LEU A 3 23.26 1.19 -13.23
C LEU A 3 24.47 1.94 -12.64
N ASP A 4 24.25 3.22 -12.38
CA ASP A 4 25.17 4.04 -11.59
C ASP A 4 25.05 3.65 -10.11
N TYR A 5 26.14 3.14 -9.54
CA TYR A 5 26.16 2.63 -8.16
C TYR A 5 25.76 3.69 -7.14
N THR A 6 26.23 4.93 -7.31
CA THR A 6 25.92 6.04 -6.38
C THR A 6 24.42 6.37 -6.43
N ARG A 7 23.85 6.48 -7.63
CA ARG A 7 22.42 6.72 -7.81
C ARG A 7 21.57 5.57 -7.26
N TYR A 8 22.01 4.33 -7.45
CA TYR A 8 21.32 3.16 -6.94
C TYR A 8 21.29 3.12 -5.40
N MET A 9 22.38 3.45 -4.73
CA MET A 9 22.42 3.55 -3.26
C MET A 9 21.54 4.67 -2.74
N LEU A 10 21.56 5.85 -3.37
CA LEU A 10 20.66 6.95 -3.03
C LEU A 10 19.19 6.56 -3.24
N PHE A 11 18.89 5.81 -4.30
CA PHE A 11 17.57 5.27 -4.53
C PHE A 11 17.13 4.33 -3.42
N LEU A 12 17.96 3.35 -3.02
CA LEU A 12 17.61 2.39 -1.96
C LEU A 12 17.31 3.10 -0.63
N ILE A 13 18.12 4.10 -0.25
CA ILE A 13 17.87 4.90 0.95
C ILE A 13 16.54 5.64 0.86
N SER A 14 16.29 6.30 -0.27
CA SER A 14 15.04 7.04 -0.50
C SER A 14 13.82 6.11 -0.53
N ALA A 15 13.94 4.97 -1.17
CA ALA A 15 12.93 3.92 -1.23
C ALA A 15 12.59 3.39 0.18
N PHE A 16 13.62 3.12 0.99
CA PHE A 16 13.43 2.67 2.37
C PHE A 16 12.71 3.70 3.21
N ILE A 17 13.10 4.98 3.12
CA ILE A 17 12.43 6.08 3.84
C ILE A 17 10.96 6.14 3.45
N ILE A 18 10.64 6.07 2.16
CA ILE A 18 9.25 6.11 1.67
C ILE A 18 8.45 4.89 2.14
N CYS A 19 9.04 3.70 2.17
CA CYS A 19 8.37 2.50 2.67
C CYS A 19 7.98 2.63 4.15
N ILE A 20 8.82 3.29 4.97
CA ILE A 20 8.55 3.48 6.42
C ILE A 20 7.52 4.58 6.69
N ILE A 21 7.40 5.58 5.82
CA ILE A 21 6.42 6.65 6.00
C ILE A 21 5.00 6.06 5.96
N PRO A 22 4.21 6.21 7.04
CA PRO A 22 2.86 5.67 7.08
C PRO A 22 2.00 6.22 5.94
N GLY A 23 1.34 5.33 5.24
CA GLY A 23 0.42 5.65 4.15
C GLY A 23 -0.80 4.73 4.17
N PRO A 24 -1.72 4.85 3.19
CA PRO A 24 -2.90 4.00 3.06
C PRO A 24 -2.56 2.50 3.05
N ASP A 25 -1.47 2.14 2.40
CA ASP A 25 -0.89 0.81 2.31
C ASP A 25 -0.58 0.21 3.69
N MET A 26 0.29 0.89 4.46
CA MET A 26 0.70 0.45 5.80
C MET A 26 -0.49 0.36 6.75
N LEU A 27 -1.41 1.32 6.69
CA LEU A 27 -2.59 1.35 7.56
C LEU A 27 -3.60 0.26 7.20
N TYR A 28 -3.73 -0.08 5.91
CA TYR A 28 -4.51 -1.23 5.47
C TYR A 28 -3.95 -2.54 6.03
N ILE A 29 -2.62 -2.75 5.93
CA ILE A 29 -1.93 -3.92 6.49
C ILE A 29 -2.14 -4.00 7.99
N LEU A 30 -1.92 -2.89 8.71
CA LEU A 30 -2.13 -2.78 10.15
C LEU A 30 -3.55 -3.20 10.54
N ALA A 31 -4.57 -2.61 9.89
CA ALA A 31 -5.97 -2.88 10.19
C ALA A 31 -6.33 -4.36 9.97
N ASN A 32 -5.89 -4.95 8.83
CA ASN A 32 -6.17 -6.36 8.55
C ASN A 32 -5.40 -7.30 9.48
N SER A 33 -4.15 -6.98 9.84
CA SER A 33 -3.36 -7.75 10.79
C SER A 33 -3.99 -7.75 12.18
N LEU A 34 -4.47 -6.60 12.64
CA LEU A 34 -5.16 -6.49 13.93
C LEU A 34 -6.49 -7.27 13.95
N ARG A 35 -7.21 -7.38 12.83
CA ARG A 35 -8.49 -8.10 12.71
C ARG A 35 -8.31 -9.59 12.45
N GLY A 36 -7.40 -9.97 11.58
CA GLY A 36 -7.23 -11.33 11.04
C GLY A 36 -5.91 -12.00 11.39
N GLY A 37 -5.11 -11.38 12.28
CA GLY A 37 -3.80 -11.89 12.70
C GLY A 37 -2.73 -11.79 11.60
N ILE A 38 -1.59 -12.44 11.87
CA ILE A 38 -0.41 -12.44 11.01
C ILE A 38 -0.74 -12.83 9.56
N LYS A 39 -1.59 -13.85 9.35
CA LYS A 39 -1.94 -14.32 8.01
C LYS A 39 -2.58 -13.22 7.16
N ALA A 40 -3.52 -12.48 7.74
CA ALA A 40 -4.19 -11.39 7.02
C ALA A 40 -3.22 -10.25 6.71
N GLY A 41 -2.29 -9.94 7.63
CA GLY A 41 -1.23 -8.95 7.40
C GLY A 41 -0.29 -9.34 6.26
N VAL A 42 0.22 -10.56 6.29
CA VAL A 42 1.14 -11.06 5.25
C VAL A 42 0.44 -11.14 3.88
N ILE A 43 -0.81 -11.61 3.83
CA ILE A 43 -1.59 -11.63 2.59
C ILE A 43 -1.86 -10.21 2.08
N SER A 44 -2.08 -9.23 2.97
CA SER A 44 -2.16 -7.81 2.57
C SER A 44 -0.86 -7.33 1.94
N ALA A 45 0.31 -7.65 2.52
CA ALA A 45 1.61 -7.31 1.97
C ALA A 45 1.81 -7.87 0.55
N PHE A 46 1.45 -9.13 0.32
CA PHE A 46 1.48 -9.71 -1.02
C PHE A 46 0.50 -9.04 -2.01
N GLY A 47 -0.68 -8.64 -1.53
CA GLY A 47 -1.61 -7.86 -2.35
C GLY A 47 -1.02 -6.50 -2.74
N MET A 48 -0.38 -5.77 -1.81
CA MET A 48 0.34 -4.52 -2.10
C MET A 48 1.45 -4.73 -3.13
N THR A 49 2.18 -5.83 -3.02
CA THR A 49 3.24 -6.19 -3.97
C THR A 49 2.72 -6.34 -5.41
N LEU A 50 1.51 -6.87 -5.60
CA LEU A 50 0.88 -6.94 -6.93
C LEU A 50 0.63 -5.54 -7.52
N GLY A 51 0.20 -4.58 -6.71
CA GLY A 51 0.06 -3.19 -7.13
C GLY A 51 1.40 -2.57 -7.53
N MET A 52 2.45 -2.77 -6.72
CA MET A 52 3.80 -2.30 -7.04
C MET A 52 4.36 -2.95 -8.31
N LEU A 53 4.10 -4.24 -8.53
CA LEU A 53 4.48 -4.95 -9.75
C LEU A 53 3.83 -4.33 -10.99
N THR A 54 2.55 -4.00 -10.89
CA THR A 54 1.82 -3.31 -11.95
C THR A 54 2.47 -1.98 -12.30
N TYR A 55 2.80 -1.15 -11.31
CA TYR A 55 3.52 0.10 -11.54
C TYR A 55 4.91 -0.12 -12.13
N THR A 56 5.65 -1.13 -11.66
CA THR A 56 6.97 -1.47 -12.22
C THR A 56 6.89 -1.72 -13.72
N VAL A 57 5.91 -2.53 -14.16
CA VAL A 57 5.70 -2.82 -15.58
C VAL A 57 5.27 -1.55 -16.34
N LEU A 58 4.30 -0.80 -15.83
CA LEU A 58 3.79 0.42 -16.49
C LEU A 58 4.89 1.48 -16.68
N VAL A 59 5.74 1.68 -15.68
CA VAL A 59 6.82 2.67 -15.76
C VAL A 59 7.94 2.19 -16.70
N SER A 60 8.31 0.93 -16.63
CA SER A 60 9.39 0.37 -17.46
C SER A 60 9.02 0.33 -18.95
N THR A 61 7.75 0.16 -19.28
CA THR A 61 7.26 0.19 -20.67
C THR A 61 7.01 1.59 -21.21
N GLY A 62 7.21 2.64 -20.40
CA GLY A 62 6.95 4.03 -20.78
C GLY A 62 5.48 4.43 -20.81
N LEU A 63 4.54 3.50 -20.57
CA LEU A 63 3.11 3.78 -20.55
C LEU A 63 2.74 4.78 -19.44
N ALA A 64 3.42 4.71 -18.32
CA ALA A 64 3.18 5.62 -17.20
C ALA A 64 3.48 7.08 -17.52
N ALA A 65 4.48 7.38 -18.36
CA ALA A 65 4.79 8.75 -18.79
C ALA A 65 3.63 9.39 -19.55
N SER A 66 2.94 8.60 -20.38
CA SER A 66 1.75 9.05 -21.13
C SER A 66 0.57 9.37 -20.21
N PHE A 67 0.42 8.62 -19.11
CA PHE A 67 -0.64 8.83 -18.11
C PHE A 67 -0.42 10.09 -17.27
N LEU A 68 0.83 10.43 -16.96
CA LEU A 68 1.14 11.62 -16.13
C LEU A 68 1.08 12.94 -16.86
N MET A 69 1.23 12.94 -18.16
CA MET A 69 1.05 14.17 -18.94
C MET A 69 -0.39 14.72 -18.86
N SER A 70 -1.32 13.92 -18.35
CA SER A 70 -2.70 14.32 -18.12
C SER A 70 -3.01 14.59 -16.64
N LYS A 71 -2.94 15.88 -16.23
CA LYS A 71 -3.39 16.32 -14.89
C LYS A 71 -4.80 15.83 -14.55
N LYS A 72 -5.69 15.73 -15.56
CA LYS A 72 -7.05 15.21 -15.40
C LYS A 72 -7.07 13.75 -14.97
N LEU A 73 -6.19 12.91 -15.54
CA LEU A 73 -6.14 11.49 -15.23
C LEU A 73 -5.55 11.26 -13.83
N PHE A 74 -4.52 12.03 -13.45
CA PHE A 74 -3.96 12.00 -12.10
C PHE A 74 -5.02 12.36 -11.05
N ASN A 75 -5.77 13.45 -11.27
CA ASN A 75 -6.86 13.85 -10.38
C ASN A 75 -7.96 12.79 -10.32
N ALA A 76 -8.30 12.15 -11.44
CA ALA A 76 -9.28 11.06 -11.46
C ALA A 76 -8.85 9.88 -10.58
N ILE A 77 -7.57 9.46 -10.64
CA ILE A 77 -7.01 8.40 -9.79
C ILE A 77 -7.11 8.78 -8.31
N GLN A 78 -6.79 10.04 -7.96
CA GLN A 78 -6.90 10.52 -6.57
C GLN A 78 -8.36 10.49 -6.07
N ILE A 79 -9.30 10.96 -6.89
CA ILE A 79 -10.73 10.96 -6.54
C ILE A 79 -11.24 9.53 -6.34
N ILE A 80 -10.96 8.63 -7.29
CA ILE A 80 -11.36 7.23 -7.21
C ILE A 80 -10.73 6.55 -5.99
N GLY A 81 -9.43 6.81 -5.73
CA GLY A 81 -8.72 6.30 -4.56
C GLY A 81 -9.33 6.81 -3.24
N GLY A 82 -9.65 8.10 -3.17
CA GLY A 82 -10.31 8.71 -2.02
C GLY A 82 -11.69 8.11 -1.75
N LEU A 83 -12.52 7.97 -2.78
CA LEU A 83 -13.84 7.33 -2.68
C LEU A 83 -13.74 5.87 -2.26
N TYR A 84 -12.75 5.14 -2.78
CA TYR A 84 -12.50 3.75 -2.39
C TYR A 84 -12.09 3.62 -0.91
N LEU A 85 -11.23 4.52 -0.42
CA LEU A 85 -10.86 4.56 1.01
C LEU A 85 -12.05 4.91 1.90
N LEU A 86 -12.94 5.83 1.48
CA LEU A 86 -14.18 6.13 2.20
C LEU A 86 -15.11 4.91 2.24
N TRP A 87 -15.20 4.16 1.15
CA TRP A 87 -15.99 2.93 1.11
C TRP A 87 -15.43 1.88 2.08
N ILE A 88 -14.10 1.70 2.13
CA ILE A 88 -13.45 0.80 3.12
C ILE A 88 -13.73 1.32 4.55
N ALA A 89 -13.57 2.62 4.80
CA ALA A 89 -13.82 3.24 6.11
C ALA A 89 -15.25 2.98 6.58
N TYR A 90 -16.24 3.22 5.70
CA TYR A 90 -17.66 2.98 5.97
C TYR A 90 -17.94 1.52 6.33
N ASN A 91 -17.45 0.58 5.52
CA ASN A 91 -17.63 -0.85 5.79
C ASN A 91 -16.97 -1.28 7.10
N THR A 92 -15.76 -0.76 7.38
CA THR A 92 -15.02 -1.06 8.63
C THR A 92 -15.74 -0.48 9.85
N PHE A 93 -16.34 0.69 9.73
CA PHE A 93 -17.12 1.32 10.82
C PHE A 93 -18.45 0.61 11.07
N ARG A 94 -19.11 0.18 9.99
CA ARG A 94 -20.43 -0.48 10.05
C ARG A 94 -20.35 -1.94 10.48
N ASP A 95 -19.19 -2.57 10.43
CA ASP A 95 -18.97 -3.97 10.77
C ASP A 95 -19.07 -4.18 12.29
N THR A 96 -20.31 -3.94 12.79
CA THR A 96 -20.71 -4.17 14.19
C THR A 96 -21.05 -5.64 14.46
N SER A 97 -21.20 -6.47 13.43
CA SER A 97 -21.54 -7.89 13.52
C SER A 97 -20.48 -8.74 14.23
N ILE A 98 -19.31 -8.19 14.44
CA ILE A 98 -18.22 -8.83 15.21
C ILE A 98 -18.53 -8.88 16.72
N ILE A 99 -19.56 -8.16 17.19
CA ILE A 99 -19.85 -8.05 18.63
C ILE A 99 -20.81 -9.14 19.11
N GLU A 100 -21.71 -9.64 18.27
CA GLU A 100 -22.79 -10.53 18.70
C GLU A 100 -22.54 -12.02 18.47
N ASN A 101 -21.67 -12.40 17.55
CA ASN A 101 -21.31 -13.80 17.33
C ASN A 101 -19.82 -14.01 17.49
N ILE A 102 -19.36 -14.16 18.75
CA ILE A 102 -18.04 -14.70 19.09
C ILE A 102 -18.05 -16.20 18.83
N SER A 103 -18.30 -16.57 17.64
CA SER A 103 -17.75 -17.78 17.01
C SER A 103 -16.45 -17.36 16.37
N ILE A 104 -15.36 -17.94 16.75
CA ILE A 104 -13.96 -17.72 16.33
C ILE A 104 -13.73 -17.83 14.80
N LYS A 105 -14.73 -17.62 13.95
CA LYS A 105 -14.73 -17.99 12.52
C LYS A 105 -15.27 -16.96 11.52
N SER A 106 -15.38 -15.70 11.82
CA SER A 106 -15.49 -14.73 10.70
C SER A 106 -14.11 -14.26 10.26
N SER A 107 -13.30 -15.20 9.82
CA SER A 107 -12.07 -14.86 9.10
C SER A 107 -12.46 -14.14 7.83
N ILE A 108 -12.01 -12.89 7.67
CA ILE A 108 -12.11 -12.18 6.40
C ILE A 108 -11.53 -13.12 5.34
N PRO A 109 -12.24 -13.38 4.23
CA PRO A 109 -11.70 -14.26 3.20
C PRO A 109 -10.36 -13.73 2.71
N LEU A 110 -9.29 -14.50 2.89
CA LEU A 110 -7.94 -14.07 2.52
C LEU A 110 -7.82 -13.62 1.05
N PRO A 111 -8.52 -14.23 0.07
CA PRO A 111 -8.56 -13.73 -1.30
C PRO A 111 -9.14 -12.32 -1.41
N MET A 112 -10.12 -11.97 -0.59
CA MET A 112 -10.70 -10.62 -0.54
C MET A 112 -9.70 -9.62 0.04
N VAL A 113 -8.99 -9.99 1.10
CA VAL A 113 -7.92 -9.18 1.71
C VAL A 113 -6.83 -8.89 0.67
N PHE A 114 -6.38 -9.91 -0.06
CA PHE A 114 -5.38 -9.76 -1.12
C PHE A 114 -5.84 -8.81 -2.22
N LYS A 115 -7.05 -9.02 -2.76
CA LYS A 115 -7.61 -8.18 -3.84
C LYS A 115 -7.76 -6.72 -3.39
N GLN A 116 -8.30 -6.50 -2.20
CA GLN A 116 -8.47 -5.14 -1.67
C GLN A 116 -7.11 -4.47 -1.42
N ALA A 117 -6.10 -5.20 -0.92
CA ALA A 117 -4.75 -4.70 -0.77
C ALA A 117 -4.16 -4.24 -2.11
N ALA A 118 -4.28 -5.07 -3.16
CA ALA A 118 -3.80 -4.73 -4.50
C ALA A 118 -4.47 -3.45 -5.04
N ILE A 119 -5.79 -3.33 -4.89
CA ILE A 119 -6.53 -2.13 -5.30
C ILE A 119 -6.11 -0.91 -4.46
N THR A 120 -5.96 -1.06 -3.15
CA THR A 120 -5.51 0.02 -2.26
C THR A 120 -4.13 0.54 -2.67
N ASN A 121 -3.20 -0.35 -3.03
CA ASN A 121 -1.88 0.04 -3.51
C ASN A 121 -1.93 0.72 -4.88
N LEU A 122 -2.69 0.19 -5.84
CA LEU A 122 -2.88 0.79 -7.16
C LEU A 122 -3.52 2.18 -7.11
N LEU A 123 -4.39 2.42 -6.15
CA LEU A 123 -5.03 3.72 -5.92
C LEU A 123 -4.28 4.59 -4.91
N ASN A 124 -3.10 4.14 -4.44
CA ASN A 124 -2.29 4.89 -3.48
C ASN A 124 -1.44 5.96 -4.21
N PRO A 125 -1.75 7.25 -4.02
CA PRO A 125 -1.02 8.32 -4.70
C PRO A 125 0.44 8.39 -4.28
N LYS A 126 0.78 7.97 -3.05
CA LYS A 126 2.18 7.91 -2.58
C LYS A 126 2.99 6.96 -3.48
N VAL A 127 2.45 5.77 -3.75
CA VAL A 127 3.09 4.75 -4.57
C VAL A 127 3.12 5.21 -6.04
N ALA A 128 2.01 5.71 -6.56
CA ALA A 128 1.92 6.23 -7.92
C ALA A 128 2.97 7.32 -8.16
N LEU A 129 3.03 8.34 -7.31
CA LEU A 129 4.00 9.44 -7.42
C LEU A 129 5.44 8.95 -7.34
N PHE A 130 5.73 8.00 -6.43
CA PHE A 130 7.06 7.43 -6.32
C PHE A 130 7.49 6.73 -7.60
N TYR A 131 6.67 5.83 -8.13
CA TYR A 131 7.00 5.11 -9.35
C TYR A 131 7.14 6.03 -10.58
N ILE A 132 6.26 7.00 -10.70
CA ILE A 132 6.11 7.74 -11.94
C ILE A 132 6.99 8.99 -11.96
N ALA A 133 7.07 9.73 -10.86
CA ALA A 133 7.81 10.98 -10.79
C ALA A 133 9.20 10.83 -10.18
N PHE A 134 9.38 9.93 -9.22
CA PHE A 134 10.61 9.83 -8.45
C PHE A 134 11.56 8.76 -8.98
N LEU A 135 11.11 7.55 -9.23
CA LEU A 135 11.94 6.42 -9.65
C LEU A 135 12.76 6.70 -10.92
N PRO A 136 12.22 7.36 -11.99
CA PRO A 136 12.99 7.68 -13.19
C PRO A 136 14.20 8.60 -12.97
N GLN A 137 14.19 9.41 -11.90
CA GLN A 137 15.27 10.34 -11.58
C GLN A 137 16.60 9.63 -11.25
N PHE A 138 16.54 8.35 -10.89
CA PHE A 138 17.71 7.53 -10.58
C PHE A 138 18.27 6.77 -11.78
N THR A 139 17.67 6.93 -12.94
CA THR A 139 18.19 6.37 -14.19
C THR A 139 19.28 7.25 -14.78
N ASN A 140 20.12 6.65 -15.64
CA ASN A 140 21.16 7.37 -16.36
C ASN A 140 21.14 6.95 -17.84
N SER A 141 20.68 7.84 -18.71
CA SER A 141 20.58 7.58 -20.15
C SER A 141 21.93 7.26 -20.84
N LYS A 142 23.06 7.70 -20.24
CA LYS A 142 24.40 7.44 -20.75
C LYS A 142 24.83 5.98 -20.54
N LEU A 143 24.20 5.24 -19.62
CA LEU A 143 24.53 3.86 -19.29
C LEU A 143 23.70 2.82 -20.07
N GLY A 144 22.86 3.27 -21.02
CA GLY A 144 22.13 2.40 -21.93
C GLY A 144 20.66 2.18 -21.55
N ASN A 145 20.15 0.97 -21.69
CA ASN A 145 18.72 0.63 -21.69
C ASN A 145 17.95 1.14 -20.46
N MET A 146 17.17 2.21 -20.65
CA MET A 146 16.35 2.84 -19.62
C MET A 146 15.27 1.89 -19.06
N THR A 147 14.65 1.10 -19.92
CA THR A 147 13.65 0.10 -19.52
C THR A 147 14.21 -0.89 -18.49
N PHE A 148 15.43 -1.38 -18.76
CA PHE A 148 16.09 -2.33 -17.85
C PHE A 148 16.46 -1.68 -16.51
N GLN A 149 16.92 -0.41 -16.52
CA GLN A 149 17.17 0.33 -15.29
C GLN A 149 15.90 0.53 -14.48
N LEU A 150 14.80 0.93 -15.12
CA LEU A 150 13.49 1.10 -14.47
C LEU A 150 12.97 -0.21 -13.88
N LEU A 151 13.15 -1.33 -14.58
CA LEU A 151 12.79 -2.65 -14.04
C LEU A 151 13.59 -2.98 -12.77
N ILE A 152 14.92 -2.81 -12.78
CA ILE A 152 15.75 -3.09 -11.60
C ILE A 152 15.33 -2.21 -10.42
N LEU A 153 15.17 -0.91 -10.64
CA LEU A 153 14.74 0.03 -9.61
C LEU A 153 13.34 -0.32 -9.09
N GLY A 154 12.39 -0.61 -9.98
CA GLY A 154 11.03 -1.00 -9.62
C GLY A 154 10.97 -2.29 -8.82
N PHE A 155 11.70 -3.33 -9.22
CA PHE A 155 11.81 -4.57 -8.46
C PHE A 155 12.51 -4.38 -7.11
N SER A 156 13.54 -3.53 -7.03
CA SER A 156 14.21 -3.21 -5.76
C SER A 156 13.24 -2.53 -4.79
N PHE A 157 12.43 -1.58 -5.27
CA PHE A 157 11.39 -0.93 -4.46
C PHE A 157 10.31 -1.91 -4.00
N LEU A 158 9.85 -2.77 -4.90
CA LEU A 158 8.87 -3.83 -4.60
C LEU A 158 9.37 -4.78 -3.51
N LEU A 159 10.64 -5.23 -3.59
CA LEU A 159 11.22 -6.11 -2.58
C LEU A 159 11.37 -5.42 -1.23
N LEU A 160 11.85 -4.16 -1.21
CA LEU A 160 11.93 -3.37 0.02
C LEU A 160 10.54 -3.17 0.63
N GLY A 161 9.55 -2.80 -0.19
CA GLY A 161 8.17 -2.62 0.23
C GLY A 161 7.59 -3.91 0.82
N LEU A 162 7.76 -5.05 0.13
CA LEU A 162 7.30 -6.35 0.62
C LEU A 162 7.90 -6.69 1.99
N ILE A 163 9.21 -6.46 2.18
CA ILE A 163 9.88 -6.73 3.46
C ILE A 163 9.28 -5.86 4.56
N VAL A 164 9.17 -4.55 4.34
CA VAL A 164 8.63 -3.60 5.33
C VAL A 164 7.16 -3.96 5.64
N ASP A 165 6.35 -4.20 4.63
CA ASP A 165 4.94 -4.55 4.75
C ASP A 165 4.74 -5.86 5.51
N CYS A 166 5.56 -6.88 5.24
CA CYS A 166 5.54 -8.14 6.01
C CYS A 166 5.93 -7.92 7.47
N ILE A 167 6.95 -7.11 7.75
CA ILE A 167 7.34 -6.78 9.13
C ILE A 167 6.18 -6.11 9.86
N VAL A 168 5.55 -5.11 9.24
CA VAL A 168 4.37 -4.43 9.81
C VAL A 168 3.23 -5.43 10.04
N GLY A 169 2.96 -6.30 9.06
CA GLY A 169 1.93 -7.32 9.15
C GLY A 169 2.15 -8.31 10.29
N ILE A 170 3.39 -8.80 10.46
CA ILE A 170 3.76 -9.75 11.52
C ILE A 170 3.70 -9.08 12.89
N LEU A 171 4.30 -7.91 13.05
CA LEU A 171 4.33 -7.20 14.34
C LEU A 171 2.91 -6.83 14.79
N SER A 172 2.10 -6.29 13.89
CA SER A 172 0.70 -5.95 14.17
C SER A 172 -0.16 -7.16 14.43
N GLY A 173 0.07 -8.26 13.70
CA GLY A 173 -0.63 -9.52 13.90
C GLY A 173 -0.32 -10.18 15.25
N ASN A 174 0.93 -10.11 15.71
CA ASN A 174 1.31 -10.55 17.05
C ASN A 174 0.62 -9.72 18.14
N LEU A 175 0.58 -8.41 17.95
CA LEU A 175 -0.12 -7.51 18.88
C LEU A 175 -1.61 -7.85 18.94
N SER A 176 -2.23 -8.20 17.81
CA SER A 176 -3.63 -8.61 17.75
C SER A 176 -3.92 -9.80 18.64
N ALA A 177 -3.05 -10.81 18.67
CA ALA A 177 -3.20 -12.00 19.49
C ALA A 177 -3.27 -11.69 21.00
N LEU A 178 -2.59 -10.61 21.43
CA LEU A 178 -2.67 -10.11 22.81
C LEU A 178 -3.96 -9.30 23.07
N LEU A 179 -4.46 -8.58 22.06
CA LEU A 179 -5.59 -7.66 22.17
C LEU A 179 -6.95 -8.32 21.89
N ILE A 180 -6.99 -9.45 21.15
CA ILE A 180 -8.23 -10.12 20.73
C ILE A 180 -9.03 -10.70 21.93
N LYS A 181 -8.40 -10.91 23.08
CA LYS A 181 -9.09 -11.38 24.29
C LYS A 181 -10.08 -10.35 24.88
N ASN A 182 -10.03 -9.09 24.42
CA ASN A 182 -10.88 -8.03 24.95
C ASN A 182 -11.76 -7.43 23.83
N THR A 183 -13.07 -7.67 23.92
CA THR A 183 -14.08 -7.18 22.96
C THR A 183 -14.13 -5.66 22.83
N PHE A 184 -13.84 -4.93 23.92
CA PHE A 184 -13.73 -3.48 23.90
C PHE A 184 -12.60 -2.99 22.98
N ILE A 185 -11.44 -3.63 23.06
CA ILE A 185 -10.27 -3.27 22.23
C ILE A 185 -10.56 -3.49 20.75
N LYS A 186 -11.23 -4.59 20.39
CA LYS A 186 -11.65 -4.87 19.00
C LYS A 186 -12.52 -3.76 18.42
N LYS A 187 -13.52 -3.31 19.19
CA LYS A 187 -14.41 -2.21 18.76
C LYS A 187 -13.65 -0.90 18.56
N TYR A 188 -12.70 -0.61 19.44
CA TYR A 188 -11.84 0.57 19.31
C TYR A 188 -10.90 0.49 18.10
N LEU A 189 -10.31 -0.66 17.82
CA LEU A 189 -9.44 -0.88 16.66
C LEU A 189 -10.19 -0.71 15.33
N ASN A 190 -11.42 -1.24 15.20
CA ASN A 190 -12.23 -1.02 14.02
C ASN A 190 -12.57 0.47 13.82
N LYS A 191 -12.97 1.16 14.89
CA LYS A 191 -13.23 2.60 14.83
C LYS A 191 -11.99 3.40 14.48
N LEU A 192 -10.84 3.08 15.10
CA LEU A 192 -9.57 3.73 14.79
C LEU A 192 -9.18 3.52 13.33
N SER A 193 -9.30 2.28 12.82
CA SER A 193 -9.02 1.98 11.40
C SER A 193 -9.95 2.77 10.47
N ALA A 194 -11.24 2.84 10.76
CA ALA A 194 -12.19 3.62 9.96
C ALA A 194 -11.87 5.12 9.97
N ILE A 195 -11.50 5.67 11.14
CA ILE A 195 -11.06 7.08 11.26
C ILE A 195 -9.81 7.31 10.42
N ILE A 196 -8.83 6.42 10.48
CA ILE A 196 -7.58 6.51 9.71
C ILE A 196 -7.87 6.50 8.20
N TYR A 197 -8.71 5.56 7.71
CA TYR A 197 -9.09 5.52 6.30
C TYR A 197 -9.85 6.78 5.87
N THR A 198 -10.71 7.32 6.75
CA THR A 198 -11.43 8.57 6.48
C THR A 198 -10.46 9.76 6.40
N LEU A 199 -9.53 9.89 7.34
CA LEU A 199 -8.53 10.96 7.31
C LEU A 199 -7.62 10.89 6.08
N LEU A 200 -7.25 9.68 5.65
CA LEU A 200 -6.48 9.48 4.42
C LEU A 200 -7.26 9.84 3.18
N ALA A 201 -8.54 9.48 3.11
CA ALA A 201 -9.41 9.89 2.02
C ALA A 201 -9.55 11.43 1.95
N ILE A 202 -9.78 12.06 3.10
CA ILE A 202 -9.82 13.52 3.22
C ILE A 202 -8.51 14.14 2.73
N ARG A 203 -7.37 13.65 3.21
CA ARG A 203 -6.05 14.14 2.76
C ARG A 203 -5.88 14.04 1.25
N LEU A 204 -6.35 12.94 0.64
CA LEU A 204 -6.33 12.77 -0.82
C LEU A 204 -7.13 13.86 -1.55
N PHE A 205 -8.30 14.23 -1.04
CA PHE A 205 -9.12 15.27 -1.64
C PHE A 205 -8.56 16.69 -1.46
N PHE A 206 -7.75 16.93 -0.43
CA PHE A 206 -7.14 18.25 -0.16
C PHE A 206 -5.71 18.40 -0.71
N THR A 207 -5.18 17.41 -1.40
CA THR A 207 -3.84 17.48 -2.04
C THR A 207 -3.93 18.05 -3.48
N PHE A 208 -4.99 18.78 -3.79
CA PHE A 208 -5.20 19.48 -5.09
C PHE A 208 -4.41 20.77 -5.16
#